data_47e00ff240625d4dd579854b7b5c4b47
#
_entry.id   47e00ff240625d4dd579854b7b5c4b47
#
_cell.length_a   1.000
_cell.length_b   1.000
_cell.length_c   1.000
_cell.angle_alpha   90.00
_cell.angle_beta   90.00
_cell.angle_gamma   90.00
#
_symmetry.space_group_name_H-M   'P 1'
#
loop_
_entity.id
_entity.type
_entity.pdbx_description
1 polymer ?
#
loop_
_entity_poly.entity_id
_entity_poly.type
_entity_poly.pdbx_seq_one_letter_code
_entity_poly.pdbx_strand_id
1 'polypeptide(L)'
;MGKVLLATDSYYYSPTANGICVEAIADQLVAMGKEVHVLCFRHKNDLKEEQINGIKVHRIEMDWVNKLRFLYEKELTGMEQSFVKNIMIFLNRLEAVFFIHWFPMRSPIFCARYKRKMEQLQNKYSFDIIVASYSPFEAAYALTYMDERIPVKKCLYTLDSFTNLKKRFFMSREYQERKGWKWERKIYSKCDIILNLKCHEKHYNKTRYDVFRTKMKIVDIPHMKEYDFEENLEKEKTLTIMYAGAIRDDIMPYALTYFEEMMQNDRLVFKLYTRSTVASYRKMINKDANKNFITNGFVDRKTVLVEERKADFLLSMGNANSDFISSKVIELIATGKSIIHIYSYNKDSALPYYDIYPNCCCLNINDSVDINKKKIIEFINSERKTVPFKELEKMYFLNSPKYTAQIISDLEGTF
;
A
#
# COMPACT_ATOMS: atom_id res chain seq x y z
N MET A 1 14.23 26.65 -8.26
CA MET A 1 14.10 25.19 -8.05
C MET A 1 13.15 24.97 -6.91
N GLY A 2 11.97 24.42 -7.19
CA GLY A 2 10.96 24.21 -6.16
C GLY A 2 11.39 23.19 -5.11
N LYS A 3 10.96 23.40 -3.87
CA LYS A 3 11.36 22.58 -2.71
C LYS A 3 10.14 21.92 -2.08
N VAL A 4 10.19 20.61 -1.94
CA VAL A 4 9.08 19.79 -1.44
C VAL A 4 9.49 19.02 -0.20
N LEU A 5 8.65 19.04 0.85
CA LEU A 5 8.76 18.16 2.00
C LEU A 5 7.62 17.13 1.96
N LEU A 6 7.95 15.84 1.94
CA LEU A 6 7.01 14.73 2.03
C LEU A 6 7.08 14.12 3.44
N ALA A 7 5.97 14.09 4.18
CA ALA A 7 5.91 13.50 5.52
C ALA A 7 5.13 12.18 5.49
N THR A 8 5.74 11.11 5.98
CA THR A 8 5.19 9.76 5.97
C THR A 8 5.61 8.98 7.23
N ASP A 9 5.24 7.70 7.31
CA ASP A 9 5.62 6.80 8.41
C ASP A 9 7.03 6.22 8.24
N SER A 10 7.25 5.29 7.33
CA SER A 10 8.54 4.64 7.09
C SER A 10 8.97 4.83 5.65
N TYR A 11 10.26 5.00 5.43
CA TYR A 11 10.81 5.31 4.11
C TYR A 11 12.09 4.53 3.84
N TYR A 12 12.27 4.03 2.63
CA TYR A 12 13.42 3.38 2.00
C TYR A 12 13.81 2.02 2.59
N TYR A 13 14.49 1.93 3.75
CA TYR A 13 15.05 0.65 4.23
C TYR A 13 14.00 -0.38 4.68
N SER A 14 12.91 0.07 5.25
CA SER A 14 11.80 -0.80 5.67
C SER A 14 10.46 -0.11 5.44
N PRO A 15 10.14 0.24 4.19
CA PRO A 15 8.96 1.05 3.91
C PRO A 15 7.67 0.27 4.21
N THR A 16 6.67 1.01 4.67
CA THR A 16 5.28 0.57 4.64
C THR A 16 4.71 0.75 3.24
N ALA A 17 3.48 0.28 2.99
CA ALA A 17 2.78 0.56 1.73
C ALA A 17 2.70 2.08 1.44
N ASN A 18 2.47 2.90 2.47
CA ASN A 18 2.45 4.36 2.33
C ASN A 18 3.83 4.93 1.99
N GLY A 19 4.87 4.40 2.66
CA GLY A 19 6.25 4.79 2.37
C GLY A 19 6.67 4.49 0.94
N ILE A 20 6.24 3.36 0.38
CA ILE A 20 6.50 2.99 -1.03
C ILE A 20 5.78 3.96 -1.98
N CYS A 21 4.54 4.36 -1.68
CA CYS A 21 3.83 5.37 -2.47
C CYS A 21 4.57 6.72 -2.44
N VAL A 22 5.03 7.14 -1.27
CA VAL A 22 5.79 8.39 -1.11
C VAL A 22 7.15 8.31 -1.81
N GLU A 23 7.83 7.16 -1.77
CA GLU A 23 9.09 6.94 -2.49
C GLU A 23 8.90 7.10 -4.00
N ALA A 24 7.87 6.47 -4.57
CA ALA A 24 7.58 6.58 -6.00
C ALA A 24 7.30 8.03 -6.44
N ILE A 25 6.58 8.80 -5.62
CA ILE A 25 6.32 10.23 -5.88
C ILE A 25 7.61 11.06 -5.73
N ALA A 26 8.42 10.79 -4.69
CA ALA A 26 9.67 11.50 -4.43
C ALA A 26 10.66 11.35 -5.57
N ASP A 27 10.84 10.11 -6.09
CA ASP A 27 11.68 9.81 -7.25
C ASP A 27 11.29 10.66 -8.47
N GLN A 28 9.98 10.79 -8.73
CA GLN A 28 9.48 11.58 -9.86
C GLN A 28 9.67 13.09 -9.65
N LEU A 29 9.48 13.58 -8.44
CA LEU A 29 9.75 14.99 -8.13
C LEU A 29 11.23 15.33 -8.33
N VAL A 30 12.15 14.44 -7.93
CA VAL A 30 13.60 14.59 -8.21
C VAL A 30 13.85 14.58 -9.71
N ALA A 31 13.24 13.65 -10.45
CA ALA A 31 13.37 13.60 -11.94
C ALA A 31 12.82 14.88 -12.62
N MET A 32 11.85 15.56 -11.99
CA MET A 32 11.35 16.86 -12.43
C MET A 32 12.24 18.05 -12.00
N GLY A 33 13.40 17.78 -11.38
CA GLY A 33 14.34 18.80 -10.95
C GLY A 33 13.96 19.52 -9.66
N LYS A 34 13.15 18.91 -8.79
CA LYS A 34 12.79 19.49 -7.48
C LYS A 34 13.81 19.14 -6.41
N GLU A 35 13.99 20.01 -5.42
CA GLU A 35 14.69 19.64 -4.19
C GLU A 35 13.69 18.93 -3.25
N VAL A 36 13.91 17.63 -3.05
CA VAL A 36 12.98 16.78 -2.31
C VAL A 36 13.54 16.39 -0.95
N HIS A 37 12.73 16.60 0.06
CA HIS A 37 13.00 16.16 1.43
C HIS A 37 11.91 15.19 1.88
N VAL A 38 12.27 14.19 2.69
CA VAL A 38 11.34 13.26 3.31
C VAL A 38 11.49 13.30 4.82
N LEU A 39 10.37 13.42 5.54
CA LEU A 39 10.30 13.30 6.99
C LEU A 39 9.57 12.01 7.36
N CYS A 40 10.27 11.10 8.06
CA CYS A 40 9.75 9.77 8.41
C CYS A 40 10.19 9.30 9.80
N PHE A 41 9.82 8.06 10.17
CA PHE A 41 10.29 7.41 11.39
C PHE A 41 11.75 7.00 11.30
N ARG A 42 12.40 6.98 12.45
CA ARG A 42 13.73 6.45 12.64
C ARG A 42 13.65 5.01 13.17
N HIS A 43 14.15 4.06 12.41
CA HIS A 43 14.37 2.70 12.87
C HIS A 43 15.72 2.56 13.58
N LYS A 44 15.97 1.41 14.22
CA LYS A 44 17.12 1.18 15.13
C LYS A 44 18.48 1.55 14.54
N ASN A 45 18.69 1.22 13.27
CA ASN A 45 19.98 1.40 12.60
C ASN A 45 20.02 2.60 11.64
N ASP A 46 18.93 3.36 11.53
CA ASP A 46 18.86 4.48 10.60
C ASP A 46 19.64 5.70 11.14
N LEU A 47 20.25 6.46 10.24
CA LEU A 47 20.80 7.78 10.56
C LEU A 47 19.66 8.77 10.79
N LYS A 48 19.88 9.80 11.61
CA LYS A 48 18.90 10.87 11.83
C LYS A 48 18.63 11.69 10.59
N GLU A 49 19.66 11.94 9.81
CA GLU A 49 19.64 12.65 8.53
C GLU A 49 20.61 11.95 7.58
N GLU A 50 20.19 11.76 6.33
CA GLU A 50 21.02 11.20 5.26
C GLU A 50 20.50 11.63 3.88
N GLN A 51 21.28 11.40 2.85
CA GLN A 51 20.86 11.60 1.45
C GLN A 51 20.77 10.26 0.73
N ILE A 52 19.63 9.98 0.13
CA ILE A 52 19.33 8.73 -0.58
C ILE A 52 18.79 9.12 -1.96
N ASN A 53 19.44 8.68 -3.03
CA ASN A 53 19.00 8.93 -4.43
C ASN A 53 18.67 10.41 -4.73
N GLY A 54 19.46 11.34 -4.17
CA GLY A 54 19.22 12.78 -4.33
C GLY A 54 18.19 13.39 -3.36
N ILE A 55 17.53 12.57 -2.54
CA ILE A 55 16.51 12.96 -1.59
C ILE A 55 17.12 13.12 -0.20
N LYS A 56 16.85 14.23 0.49
CA LYS A 56 17.29 14.46 1.86
C LYS A 56 16.28 13.87 2.84
N VAL A 57 16.67 12.82 3.56
CA VAL A 57 15.80 12.11 4.50
C VAL A 57 16.06 12.58 5.92
N HIS A 58 15.01 13.04 6.59
CA HIS A 58 15.01 13.47 7.98
C HIS A 58 14.18 12.49 8.81
N ARG A 59 14.66 12.05 9.95
CA ARG A 59 13.98 11.06 10.79
C ARG A 59 13.67 11.57 12.18
N ILE A 60 12.49 11.21 12.67
CA ILE A 60 12.07 11.43 14.05
C ILE A 60 11.99 10.09 14.79
N GLU A 61 12.31 10.13 16.10
CA GLU A 61 12.20 8.95 16.94
C GLU A 61 10.76 8.47 17.02
N MET A 62 10.54 7.16 16.76
CA MET A 62 9.27 6.51 17.01
C MET A 62 8.93 6.54 18.50
N ASP A 63 7.63 6.60 18.80
CA ASP A 63 7.17 6.25 20.13
C ASP A 63 7.34 4.74 20.40
N TRP A 64 7.21 4.35 21.67
CA TRP A 64 7.43 2.97 22.09
C TRP A 64 6.42 1.97 21.50
N VAL A 65 5.17 2.40 21.23
CA VAL A 65 4.12 1.55 20.63
C VAL A 65 4.44 1.26 19.16
N ASN A 66 4.86 2.26 18.41
CA ASN A 66 5.28 2.07 17.01
C ASN A 66 6.59 1.24 16.94
N LYS A 67 7.51 1.39 17.90
CA LYS A 67 8.70 0.50 18.01
C LYS A 67 8.29 -0.96 18.23
N LEU A 68 7.36 -1.25 19.14
CA LEU A 68 6.86 -2.61 19.38
C LEU A 68 6.14 -3.19 18.17
N ARG A 69 5.35 -2.36 17.47
CA ARG A 69 4.68 -2.77 16.23
C ARG A 69 5.68 -3.16 15.16
N PHE A 70 6.69 -2.34 14.97
CA PHE A 70 7.76 -2.62 14.01
C PHE A 70 8.49 -3.93 14.34
N LEU A 71 8.86 -4.14 15.61
CA LEU A 71 9.46 -5.39 16.07
C LEU A 71 8.57 -6.59 15.75
N TYR A 72 7.29 -6.51 16.07
CA TYR A 72 6.32 -7.57 15.78
C TYR A 72 6.21 -7.89 14.28
N GLU A 73 6.15 -6.85 13.45
CA GLU A 73 5.90 -7.01 12.01
C GLU A 73 7.16 -7.41 11.22
N LYS A 74 8.32 -7.01 11.67
CA LYS A 74 9.56 -7.10 10.88
C LYS A 74 10.68 -7.97 11.47
N GLU A 75 10.79 -8.08 12.77
CA GLU A 75 11.94 -8.71 13.42
C GLU A 75 11.63 -10.02 14.16
N LEU A 76 10.40 -10.22 14.63
CA LEU A 76 10.04 -11.37 15.45
C LEU A 76 9.37 -12.50 14.67
N THR A 77 9.65 -13.74 15.09
CA THR A 77 9.03 -14.96 14.54
C THR A 77 8.65 -15.95 15.65
N GLY A 78 7.74 -16.88 15.36
CA GLY A 78 7.41 -17.98 16.28
C GLY A 78 6.75 -17.56 17.57
N MET A 79 7.22 -18.12 18.72
CA MET A 79 6.62 -17.88 20.05
C MET A 79 6.79 -16.45 20.54
N GLU A 80 7.93 -15.82 20.22
CA GLU A 80 8.19 -14.41 20.58
C GLU A 80 7.19 -13.48 19.88
N GLN A 81 6.90 -13.73 18.61
CA GLN A 81 5.90 -12.98 17.86
C GLN A 81 4.51 -13.12 18.50
N SER A 82 4.13 -14.33 18.92
CA SER A 82 2.84 -14.57 19.60
C SER A 82 2.73 -13.84 20.93
N PHE A 83 3.80 -13.81 21.71
CA PHE A 83 3.86 -13.08 22.98
C PHE A 83 3.72 -11.57 22.76
N VAL A 84 4.51 -11.00 21.86
CA VAL A 84 4.46 -9.56 21.53
C VAL A 84 3.11 -9.18 20.93
N LYS A 85 2.48 -10.06 20.14
CA LYS A 85 1.11 -9.87 19.64
C LYS A 85 0.10 -9.64 20.76
N ASN A 86 0.15 -10.47 21.80
CA ASN A 86 -0.75 -10.32 22.94
C ASN A 86 -0.52 -9.01 23.71
N ILE A 87 0.75 -8.65 23.92
CA ILE A 87 1.10 -7.35 24.51
C ILE A 87 0.55 -6.22 23.65
N MET A 88 0.74 -6.26 22.34
CA MET A 88 0.23 -5.23 21.44
C MET A 88 -1.29 -5.14 21.44
N ILE A 89 -2.00 -6.27 21.50
CA ILE A 89 -3.46 -6.27 21.63
C ILE A 89 -3.88 -5.55 22.92
N PHE A 90 -3.23 -5.86 24.02
CA PHE A 90 -3.48 -5.22 25.32
C PHE A 90 -3.20 -3.71 25.25
N LEU A 91 -2.04 -3.31 24.73
CA LEU A 91 -1.67 -1.90 24.59
C LEU A 91 -2.60 -1.12 23.66
N ASN A 92 -2.98 -1.70 22.51
CA ASN A 92 -3.96 -1.09 21.62
C ASN A 92 -5.34 -0.90 22.31
N ARG A 93 -5.71 -1.79 23.21
CA ARG A 93 -6.95 -1.65 24.04
C ARG A 93 -6.80 -0.50 25.04
N LEU A 94 -5.66 -0.41 25.74
CA LEU A 94 -5.38 0.69 26.65
C LEU A 94 -5.36 2.03 25.89
N GLU A 95 -4.65 2.14 24.79
CA GLU A 95 -4.66 3.33 23.94
C GLU A 95 -6.09 3.72 23.50
N ALA A 96 -6.91 2.74 23.11
CA ALA A 96 -8.28 3.00 22.70
C ALA A 96 -9.13 3.60 23.84
N VAL A 97 -8.87 3.24 25.08
CA VAL A 97 -9.55 3.79 26.26
C VAL A 97 -9.00 5.17 26.63
N PHE A 98 -7.68 5.30 26.80
CA PHE A 98 -7.06 6.56 27.25
C PHE A 98 -7.17 7.67 26.21
N PHE A 99 -7.07 7.34 24.92
CA PHE A 99 -7.10 8.32 23.83
C PHE A 99 -8.41 8.33 23.03
N ILE A 100 -9.51 7.83 23.63
CA ILE A 100 -10.83 7.81 22.98
C ILE A 100 -11.28 9.18 22.51
N HIS A 101 -10.97 10.24 23.29
CA HIS A 101 -11.31 11.62 22.94
C HIS A 101 -10.46 12.20 21.80
N TRP A 102 -9.28 11.63 21.54
CA TRP A 102 -8.33 12.06 20.53
C TRP A 102 -8.45 11.26 19.22
N PHE A 103 -9.31 10.23 19.23
CA PHE A 103 -9.54 9.41 18.03
C PHE A 103 -9.83 10.28 16.80
N PRO A 104 -9.22 10.01 15.64
CA PRO A 104 -8.34 8.89 15.27
C PRO A 104 -6.85 9.07 15.63
N MET A 105 -6.42 10.24 16.11
CA MET A 105 -5.05 10.47 16.57
C MET A 105 -4.73 9.55 17.77
N ARG A 106 -3.53 8.96 17.71
CA ARG A 106 -3.08 8.03 18.77
C ARG A 106 -2.23 8.72 19.83
N SER A 107 -1.40 9.69 19.43
CA SER A 107 -0.47 10.34 20.32
C SER A 107 -0.36 11.85 20.06
N PRO A 108 -0.91 12.70 20.93
CA PRO A 108 -0.71 14.15 20.84
C PRO A 108 0.77 14.57 20.93
N ILE A 109 1.57 13.83 21.74
CA ILE A 109 3.00 14.08 21.87
C ILE A 109 3.72 13.82 20.56
N PHE A 110 3.33 12.77 19.87
CA PHE A 110 3.92 12.41 18.59
C PHE A 110 3.53 13.39 17.48
N CYS A 111 2.28 13.86 17.51
CA CYS A 111 1.83 14.97 16.67
C CYS A 111 2.67 16.24 16.89
N ALA A 112 2.95 16.60 18.14
CA ALA A 112 3.79 17.75 18.48
C ALA A 112 5.25 17.59 18.00
N ARG A 113 5.78 16.35 17.99
CA ARG A 113 7.13 16.07 17.42
C ARG A 113 7.16 16.30 15.91
N TYR A 114 6.14 15.80 15.16
CA TYR A 114 6.01 16.05 13.72
C TYR A 114 5.93 17.55 13.45
N LYS A 115 5.02 18.26 14.13
CA LYS A 115 4.85 19.71 13.99
C LYS A 115 6.19 20.44 14.19
N ARG A 116 6.85 20.21 15.32
CA ARG A 116 8.13 20.86 15.63
C ARG A 116 9.19 20.58 14.55
N LYS A 117 9.30 19.33 14.08
CA LYS A 117 10.30 19.00 13.07
C LYS A 117 9.94 19.62 11.72
N MET A 118 8.68 19.61 11.31
CA MET A 118 8.20 20.28 10.08
C MET A 118 8.52 21.78 10.12
N GLU A 119 8.22 22.48 11.22
CA GLU A 119 8.51 23.91 11.38
C GLU A 119 10.02 24.20 11.39
N GLN A 120 10.84 23.35 12.05
CA GLN A 120 12.29 23.45 12.02
C GLN A 120 12.86 23.31 10.60
N LEU A 121 12.35 22.32 9.85
CA LEU A 121 12.78 22.08 8.47
C LEU A 121 12.29 23.20 7.54
N GLN A 122 11.08 23.70 7.72
CA GLN A 122 10.55 24.82 6.97
C GLN A 122 11.41 26.08 7.18
N ASN A 123 11.75 26.39 8.41
CA ASN A 123 12.62 27.54 8.72
C ASN A 123 14.04 27.40 8.13
N LYS A 124 14.53 26.16 8.01
CA LYS A 124 15.87 25.89 7.48
C LYS A 124 15.93 25.89 5.97
N TYR A 125 14.90 25.34 5.31
CA TYR A 125 14.95 25.04 3.88
C TYR A 125 13.97 25.85 3.05
N SER A 126 12.94 26.45 3.65
CA SER A 126 11.89 27.25 2.98
C SER A 126 11.21 26.47 1.85
N PHE A 127 10.45 25.43 2.22
CA PHE A 127 9.70 24.62 1.26
C PHE A 127 8.56 25.41 0.65
N ASP A 128 8.29 25.20 -0.61
CA ASP A 128 7.12 25.74 -1.32
C ASP A 128 5.86 24.95 -0.94
N ILE A 129 6.02 23.63 -0.73
CA ILE A 129 4.92 22.74 -0.37
C ILE A 129 5.35 21.67 0.65
N ILE A 130 4.46 21.39 1.60
CA ILE A 130 4.57 20.24 2.50
C ILE A 130 3.41 19.29 2.23
N VAL A 131 3.72 18.04 1.87
CA VAL A 131 2.76 16.99 1.64
C VAL A 131 2.79 16.05 2.84
N ALA A 132 1.69 15.86 3.55
CA ALA A 132 1.57 14.84 4.57
C ALA A 132 0.74 13.67 4.06
N SER A 133 1.29 12.46 4.15
CA SER A 133 0.50 11.25 3.90
C SER A 133 -0.46 10.99 5.05
N TYR A 134 -1.54 10.26 4.77
CA TYR A 134 -2.51 9.85 5.77
C TYR A 134 -1.89 9.09 6.95
N SER A 135 -0.90 8.26 6.70
CA SER A 135 -0.19 7.52 7.74
C SER A 135 1.25 8.08 7.90
N PRO A 136 1.65 8.43 9.12
CA PRO A 136 0.85 8.37 10.34
C PRO A 136 -0.12 9.56 10.40
N PHE A 137 -1.30 9.35 11.01
CA PHE A 137 -2.32 10.39 11.16
C PHE A 137 -1.77 11.64 11.85
N GLU A 138 -0.82 11.47 12.75
CA GLU A 138 -0.14 12.54 13.46
C GLU A 138 0.62 13.50 12.53
N ALA A 139 1.14 13.02 11.40
CA ALA A 139 1.80 13.86 10.39
C ALA A 139 0.79 14.77 9.68
N ALA A 140 -0.34 14.20 9.23
CA ALA A 140 -1.44 14.97 8.63
C ALA A 140 -2.01 16.01 9.61
N TYR A 141 -2.13 15.61 10.87
CA TYR A 141 -2.63 16.48 11.91
C TYR A 141 -1.64 17.60 12.26
N ALA A 142 -0.35 17.26 12.34
CA ALA A 142 0.72 18.21 12.59
C ALA A 142 0.76 19.31 11.53
N LEU A 143 0.57 18.95 10.25
CA LEU A 143 0.51 19.90 9.14
C LEU A 143 -0.54 21.00 9.36
N THR A 144 -1.69 20.64 9.95
CA THR A 144 -2.78 21.60 10.21
C THR A 144 -2.55 22.50 11.43
N TYR A 145 -1.62 22.13 12.30
CA TYR A 145 -1.22 22.91 13.48
C TYR A 145 0.05 23.72 13.30
N MET A 146 0.68 23.66 12.13
CA MET A 146 1.77 24.58 11.81
C MET A 146 1.27 26.03 11.89
N ASP A 147 2.16 26.91 12.31
CA ASP A 147 1.85 28.34 12.38
C ASP A 147 1.35 28.85 11.01
N GLU A 148 0.18 29.50 11.00
CA GLU A 148 -0.46 29.98 9.77
C GLU A 148 0.33 31.14 9.12
N ARG A 149 1.21 31.81 9.87
CA ARG A 149 2.09 32.86 9.36
C ARG A 149 3.25 32.30 8.51
N ILE A 150 3.48 31.00 8.57
CA ILE A 150 4.52 30.35 7.77
C ILE A 150 3.98 30.18 6.34
N PRO A 151 4.57 30.87 5.34
CA PRO A 151 4.12 30.79 3.96
C PRO A 151 4.54 29.43 3.36
N VAL A 152 3.65 28.44 3.34
CA VAL A 152 3.87 27.13 2.74
C VAL A 152 2.54 26.53 2.31
N LYS A 153 2.47 25.96 1.11
CA LYS A 153 1.30 25.21 0.66
C LYS A 153 1.20 23.89 1.42
N LYS A 154 0.00 23.54 1.86
CA LYS A 154 -0.28 22.33 2.64
C LYS A 154 -1.06 21.36 1.79
N CYS A 155 -0.47 20.21 1.49
CA CYS A 155 -1.10 19.14 0.74
C CYS A 155 -1.34 17.91 1.64
N LEU A 156 -2.55 17.39 1.62
CA LEU A 156 -2.87 16.11 2.26
C LEU A 156 -2.97 15.02 1.19
N TYR A 157 -2.22 13.93 1.38
CA TYR A 157 -2.33 12.73 0.55
C TYR A 157 -3.09 11.64 1.31
N THR A 158 -4.36 11.45 0.97
CA THR A 158 -5.26 10.51 1.64
C THR A 158 -5.18 9.13 0.99
N LEU A 159 -4.37 8.26 1.57
CA LEU A 159 -4.29 6.85 1.16
C LEU A 159 -5.48 6.03 1.70
N ASP A 160 -6.10 6.50 2.81
CA ASP A 160 -7.29 5.92 3.42
C ASP A 160 -8.24 7.01 3.91
N SER A 161 -9.53 6.69 4.06
CA SER A 161 -10.52 7.62 4.63
C SER A 161 -10.49 7.62 6.16
N PHE A 162 -10.42 8.79 6.79
CA PHE A 162 -10.48 8.94 8.25
C PHE A 162 -11.80 8.48 8.87
N THR A 163 -12.88 8.54 8.12
CA THR A 163 -14.22 8.20 8.59
C THR A 163 -14.59 6.74 8.32
N ASN A 164 -13.83 6.02 7.51
CA ASN A 164 -14.09 4.62 7.15
C ASN A 164 -13.12 3.63 7.80
N LEU A 165 -12.60 3.95 8.97
CA LEU A 165 -11.67 3.11 9.72
C LEU A 165 -12.38 1.85 10.27
N LYS A 166 -11.61 0.75 10.40
CA LYS A 166 -12.10 -0.46 11.09
C LYS A 166 -12.62 -0.12 12.47
N LYS A 167 -13.74 -0.74 12.86
CA LYS A 167 -14.34 -0.55 14.19
C LYS A 167 -13.31 -0.86 15.26
N ARG A 168 -13.07 0.09 16.16
CA ARG A 168 -12.21 -0.11 17.31
C ARG A 168 -13.00 -0.70 18.49
N PHE A 169 -12.28 -1.44 19.30
CA PHE A 169 -12.80 -1.97 20.56
C PHE A 169 -13.31 -0.79 21.43
N PHE A 170 -14.47 -0.97 22.09
CA PHE A 170 -15.16 0.02 22.94
C PHE A 170 -15.70 1.29 22.24
N MET A 171 -15.67 1.39 20.90
CA MET A 171 -16.27 2.53 20.23
C MET A 171 -17.47 2.07 19.39
N SER A 172 -18.58 2.82 19.43
CA SER A 172 -19.66 2.63 18.44
C SER A 172 -19.21 3.13 17.08
N ARG A 173 -19.82 2.60 16.00
CA ARG A 173 -19.50 3.04 14.63
C ARG A 173 -19.86 4.50 14.42
N GLU A 174 -21.00 4.93 14.99
CA GLU A 174 -21.47 6.32 14.92
C GLU A 174 -20.51 7.29 15.62
N TYR A 175 -19.98 6.89 16.79
CA TYR A 175 -18.99 7.68 17.50
C TYR A 175 -17.71 7.83 16.70
N GLN A 176 -17.20 6.72 16.11
CA GLN A 176 -16.00 6.75 15.27
C GLN A 176 -16.21 7.64 14.06
N GLU A 177 -17.34 7.51 13.36
CA GLU A 177 -17.66 8.31 12.18
C GLU A 177 -17.77 9.80 12.52
N ARG A 178 -18.49 10.15 13.60
CA ARG A 178 -18.62 11.52 14.06
C ARG A 178 -17.27 12.14 14.44
N LYS A 179 -16.43 11.41 15.15
CA LYS A 179 -15.09 11.87 15.54
C LYS A 179 -14.16 11.95 14.34
N GLY A 180 -14.14 10.92 13.50
CA GLY A 180 -13.38 10.91 12.24
C GLY A 180 -13.73 12.11 11.36
N TRP A 181 -15.03 12.37 11.16
CA TRP A 181 -15.50 13.53 10.39
C TRP A 181 -15.09 14.88 11.00
N LYS A 182 -15.18 15.03 12.32
CA LYS A 182 -14.73 16.26 12.99
C LYS A 182 -13.28 16.58 12.66
N TRP A 183 -12.42 15.57 12.68
CA TRP A 183 -10.99 15.72 12.42
C TRP A 183 -10.69 15.88 10.93
N GLU A 184 -11.32 15.08 10.09
CA GLU A 184 -11.19 15.15 8.64
C GLU A 184 -11.57 16.55 8.14
N ARG A 185 -12.74 17.07 8.56
CA ARG A 185 -13.18 18.42 8.23
C ARG A 185 -12.16 19.48 8.67
N LYS A 186 -11.59 19.34 9.87
CA LYS A 186 -10.58 20.28 10.38
C LYS A 186 -9.30 20.25 9.54
N ILE A 187 -8.82 19.06 9.17
CA ILE A 187 -7.63 18.89 8.34
C ILE A 187 -7.90 19.48 6.95
N TYR A 188 -9.01 19.11 6.33
CA TYR A 188 -9.37 19.56 4.98
C TYR A 188 -9.53 21.08 4.91
N SER A 189 -10.08 21.72 5.95
CA SER A 189 -10.21 23.19 5.98
C SER A 189 -8.85 23.91 5.97
N LYS A 190 -7.80 23.28 6.50
CA LYS A 190 -6.46 23.86 6.64
C LYS A 190 -5.49 23.46 5.51
N CYS A 191 -5.86 22.51 4.66
CA CYS A 191 -5.07 22.14 3.50
C CYS A 191 -5.47 22.97 2.28
N ASP A 192 -4.50 23.30 1.43
CA ASP A 192 -4.70 23.96 0.14
C ASP A 192 -5.17 22.97 -0.91
N ILE A 193 -4.66 21.73 -0.86
CA ILE A 193 -5.04 20.66 -1.75
C ILE A 193 -5.14 19.31 -1.01
N ILE A 194 -6.00 18.44 -1.53
CA ILE A 194 -6.27 17.11 -0.99
C ILE A 194 -6.23 16.13 -2.13
N LEU A 195 -5.27 15.21 -2.09
CA LEU A 195 -5.13 14.12 -3.05
C LEU A 195 -5.88 12.90 -2.53
N ASN A 196 -6.94 12.50 -3.20
CA ASN A 196 -7.79 11.37 -2.82
C ASN A 196 -7.61 10.22 -3.80
N LEU A 197 -7.57 8.97 -3.30
CA LEU A 197 -7.50 7.79 -4.15
C LEU A 197 -8.83 7.55 -4.88
N LYS A 198 -8.74 7.09 -6.12
CA LYS A 198 -9.87 6.73 -6.99
C LYS A 198 -10.79 5.70 -6.33
N CYS A 199 -10.26 4.70 -5.66
CA CYS A 199 -11.04 3.67 -4.97
C CYS A 199 -11.96 4.24 -3.88
N HIS A 200 -11.68 5.45 -3.35
CA HIS A 200 -12.49 6.16 -2.35
C HIS A 200 -13.41 7.21 -2.96
N GLU A 201 -13.50 7.35 -4.27
CA GLU A 201 -14.29 8.39 -4.93
C GLU A 201 -15.75 8.41 -4.47
N LYS A 202 -16.38 7.24 -4.34
CA LYS A 202 -17.76 7.14 -3.83
C LYS A 202 -17.91 7.70 -2.41
N HIS A 203 -16.88 7.52 -1.56
CA HIS A 203 -16.87 8.07 -0.21
C HIS A 203 -16.81 9.59 -0.22
N TYR A 204 -15.98 10.17 -1.07
CA TYR A 204 -15.79 11.63 -1.17
C TYR A 204 -16.85 12.33 -2.01
N ASN A 205 -17.70 11.60 -2.72
CA ASN A 205 -18.86 12.14 -3.45
C ASN A 205 -20.07 12.44 -2.56
N LYS A 206 -20.00 12.17 -1.24
CA LYS A 206 -21.08 12.55 -0.29
C LYS A 206 -21.14 14.06 -0.14
N THR A 207 -22.36 14.62 0.03
CA THR A 207 -22.63 16.07 0.12
C THR A 207 -21.81 16.80 1.20
N ARG A 208 -21.44 16.11 2.28
CA ARG A 208 -20.61 16.70 3.35
C ARG A 208 -19.22 17.17 2.89
N TYR A 209 -18.74 16.65 1.74
CA TYR A 209 -17.45 17.03 1.15
C TYR A 209 -17.55 18.16 0.10
N ASP A 210 -18.76 18.59 -0.29
CA ASP A 210 -18.95 19.57 -1.35
C ASP A 210 -18.18 20.86 -1.12
N VAL A 211 -18.09 21.30 0.13
CA VAL A 211 -17.32 22.50 0.54
C VAL A 211 -15.81 22.40 0.30
N PHE A 212 -15.30 21.19 0.04
CA PHE A 212 -13.88 20.94 -0.20
C PHE A 212 -13.58 20.51 -1.65
N ARG A 213 -14.58 20.38 -2.52
CA ARG A 213 -14.42 19.85 -3.89
C ARG A 213 -13.36 20.57 -4.70
N THR A 214 -13.29 21.90 -4.58
CA THR A 214 -12.31 22.71 -5.30
C THR A 214 -10.86 22.38 -4.93
N LYS A 215 -10.66 21.89 -3.72
CA LYS A 215 -9.34 21.49 -3.20
C LYS A 215 -9.02 20.00 -3.46
N MET A 216 -10.03 19.20 -3.83
CA MET A 216 -9.85 17.75 -4.03
C MET A 216 -9.36 17.45 -5.44
N LYS A 217 -8.36 16.60 -5.53
CA LYS A 217 -7.86 16.01 -6.79
C LYS A 217 -7.86 14.50 -6.66
N ILE A 218 -8.34 13.82 -7.69
CA ILE A 218 -8.31 12.36 -7.73
C ILE A 218 -6.97 11.92 -8.30
N VAL A 219 -6.32 11.08 -7.53
CA VAL A 219 -5.11 10.33 -7.88
C VAL A 219 -5.37 8.85 -7.59
N ASP A 220 -4.38 8.00 -7.76
CA ASP A 220 -4.50 6.62 -7.33
C ASP A 220 -3.18 6.12 -6.74
N ILE A 221 -3.09 4.82 -6.42
CA ILE A 221 -1.88 4.22 -5.88
C ILE A 221 -0.76 4.34 -6.91
N PRO A 222 0.35 5.06 -6.63
CA PRO A 222 1.37 5.45 -7.60
C PRO A 222 2.38 4.32 -7.85
N HIS A 223 1.89 3.14 -8.25
CA HIS A 223 2.71 1.94 -8.48
C HIS A 223 2.80 1.53 -9.95
N MET A 224 2.23 2.33 -10.88
CA MET A 224 2.45 2.16 -12.30
C MET A 224 3.85 2.68 -12.64
N LYS A 225 4.84 1.82 -12.41
CA LYS A 225 6.28 2.08 -12.59
C LYS A 225 6.91 0.95 -13.39
N GLU A 226 7.69 1.31 -14.40
CA GLU A 226 8.52 0.35 -15.10
C GLU A 226 9.73 -0.02 -14.23
N TYR A 227 10.00 -1.31 -14.14
CA TYR A 227 11.16 -1.80 -13.42
C TYR A 227 12.17 -2.33 -14.43
N ASP A 228 13.32 -1.68 -14.55
CA ASP A 228 14.43 -2.17 -15.33
C ASP A 228 15.11 -3.34 -14.63
N PHE A 229 15.09 -4.50 -15.26
CA PHE A 229 15.86 -5.66 -14.86
C PHE A 229 16.71 -6.09 -16.04
N GLU A 230 17.94 -6.52 -15.80
CA GLU A 230 18.79 -7.13 -16.81
C GLU A 230 18.10 -8.34 -17.48
N GLU A 231 18.12 -8.39 -18.79
CA GLU A 231 17.23 -9.22 -19.64
C GLU A 231 17.43 -10.73 -19.61
N ASN A 232 18.40 -11.27 -18.90
CA ASN A 232 18.69 -12.71 -18.89
C ASN A 232 17.91 -13.50 -17.82
N LEU A 233 16.59 -13.45 -17.91
CA LEU A 233 15.75 -14.30 -17.07
C LEU A 233 15.55 -15.67 -17.77
N GLU A 234 16.27 -16.70 -17.33
CA GLU A 234 15.99 -18.06 -17.77
C GLU A 234 14.56 -18.46 -17.38
N LYS A 235 13.77 -18.84 -18.39
CA LYS A 235 12.42 -19.37 -18.17
C LYS A 235 12.52 -20.83 -17.74
N GLU A 236 11.76 -21.19 -16.72
CA GLU A 236 11.59 -22.58 -16.31
C GLU A 236 10.81 -23.34 -17.39
N LYS A 237 11.11 -24.65 -17.55
CA LYS A 237 10.40 -25.50 -18.51
C LYS A 237 8.95 -25.79 -18.10
N THR A 238 8.66 -25.74 -16.80
CA THR A 238 7.35 -25.97 -16.21
C THR A 238 6.67 -24.64 -15.93
N LEU A 239 5.37 -24.56 -16.20
CA LEU A 239 4.58 -23.34 -15.90
C LEU A 239 4.71 -22.96 -14.43
N THR A 240 4.88 -21.68 -14.17
CA THR A 240 5.04 -21.18 -12.81
C THR A 240 3.96 -20.16 -12.48
N ILE A 241 3.22 -20.44 -11.39
CA ILE A 241 2.33 -19.45 -10.75
C ILE A 241 3.02 -18.94 -9.50
N MET A 242 3.05 -17.62 -9.31
CA MET A 242 3.65 -17.00 -8.16
C MET A 242 2.64 -16.16 -7.37
N TYR A 243 2.69 -16.30 -6.04
CA TYR A 243 2.04 -15.39 -5.10
C TYR A 243 3.04 -14.82 -4.10
N ALA A 244 3.02 -13.52 -3.89
CA ALA A 244 3.81 -12.86 -2.86
C ALA A 244 2.93 -11.95 -1.99
N GLY A 245 2.83 -12.26 -0.69
CA GLY A 245 2.04 -11.46 0.23
C GLY A 245 1.53 -12.20 1.46
N ALA A 246 0.65 -11.55 2.21
CA ALA A 246 -0.06 -12.17 3.32
C ALA A 246 -1.13 -13.13 2.78
N ILE A 247 -1.18 -14.34 3.31
CA ILE A 247 -2.18 -15.33 2.89
C ILE A 247 -3.57 -14.92 3.38
N ARG A 248 -4.55 -15.12 2.50
CA ARG A 248 -5.97 -15.06 2.80
C ARG A 248 -6.47 -16.47 3.07
N ASP A 249 -6.75 -16.79 4.34
CA ASP A 249 -7.16 -18.13 4.78
C ASP A 249 -8.51 -18.58 4.17
N ASP A 250 -9.34 -17.64 3.76
CA ASP A 250 -10.62 -17.89 3.09
C ASP A 250 -10.49 -18.09 1.56
N ILE A 251 -9.36 -17.77 0.95
CA ILE A 251 -9.12 -17.87 -0.50
C ILE A 251 -8.08 -18.94 -0.86
N MET A 252 -6.99 -19.05 -0.08
CA MET A 252 -5.90 -19.95 -0.39
C MET A 252 -6.32 -21.43 -0.59
N PRO A 253 -7.27 -22.00 0.20
CA PRO A 253 -7.77 -23.35 -0.04
C PRO A 253 -8.33 -23.56 -1.45
N TYR A 254 -9.07 -22.58 -1.96
CA TYR A 254 -9.62 -22.62 -3.32
C TYR A 254 -8.52 -22.56 -4.37
N ALA A 255 -7.51 -21.68 -4.19
CA ALA A 255 -6.36 -21.61 -5.09
C ALA A 255 -5.66 -22.98 -5.19
N LEU A 256 -5.40 -23.62 -4.05
CA LEU A 256 -4.79 -24.95 -4.02
C LEU A 256 -5.66 -25.99 -4.75
N THR A 257 -6.98 -26.04 -4.48
CA THR A 257 -7.92 -26.94 -5.15
C THR A 257 -7.94 -26.73 -6.66
N TYR A 258 -7.82 -25.49 -7.13
CA TYR A 258 -7.83 -25.21 -8.56
C TYR A 258 -6.56 -25.67 -9.28
N PHE A 259 -5.41 -25.61 -8.61
CA PHE A 259 -4.12 -25.92 -9.22
C PHE A 259 -3.57 -27.31 -8.86
N GLU A 260 -4.21 -28.04 -7.93
CA GLU A 260 -3.71 -29.32 -7.40
C GLU A 260 -3.41 -30.33 -8.49
N GLU A 261 -4.35 -30.56 -9.40
CA GLU A 261 -4.20 -31.52 -10.50
C GLU A 261 -3.02 -31.18 -11.43
N MET A 262 -2.82 -29.89 -11.72
CA MET A 262 -1.71 -29.42 -12.55
C MET A 262 -0.36 -29.59 -11.84
N MET A 263 -0.31 -29.35 -10.51
CA MET A 263 0.87 -29.61 -9.69
C MET A 263 1.18 -31.11 -9.58
N GLN A 264 0.15 -31.95 -9.42
CA GLN A 264 0.26 -33.40 -9.32
C GLN A 264 0.86 -34.01 -10.59
N ASN A 265 0.49 -33.49 -11.76
CA ASN A 265 0.94 -33.99 -13.07
C ASN A 265 2.20 -33.27 -13.58
N ASP A 266 2.95 -32.58 -12.73
CA ASP A 266 4.19 -31.85 -13.07
C ASP A 266 4.01 -30.76 -14.17
N ARG A 267 2.78 -30.28 -14.38
CA ARG A 267 2.48 -29.24 -15.38
C ARG A 267 2.65 -27.84 -14.85
N LEU A 268 2.68 -27.68 -13.51
CA LEU A 268 2.69 -26.40 -12.85
C LEU A 268 3.47 -26.44 -11.53
N VAL A 269 4.28 -25.42 -11.29
CA VAL A 269 4.92 -25.12 -10.01
C VAL A 269 4.23 -23.92 -9.39
N PHE A 270 3.77 -24.05 -8.14
CA PHE A 270 3.19 -22.96 -7.37
C PHE A 270 4.23 -22.41 -6.37
N LYS A 271 4.72 -21.20 -6.61
CA LYS A 271 5.71 -20.51 -5.75
C LYS A 271 5.01 -19.53 -4.81
N LEU A 272 5.23 -19.71 -3.52
CA LEU A 272 4.61 -18.89 -2.46
C LEU A 272 5.67 -18.16 -1.65
N TYR A 273 5.64 -16.84 -1.66
CA TYR A 273 6.49 -15.94 -0.89
C TYR A 273 5.67 -15.28 0.21
N THR A 274 5.79 -15.76 1.45
CA THR A 274 4.95 -15.29 2.56
C THR A 274 5.63 -15.46 3.91
N ARG A 275 5.24 -14.63 4.87
CA ARG A 275 5.59 -14.82 6.30
C ARG A 275 4.63 -15.77 7.04
N SER A 276 3.47 -16.02 6.46
CA SER A 276 2.45 -16.86 7.10
C SER A 276 2.92 -18.31 7.21
N THR A 277 2.47 -19.00 8.26
CA THR A 277 2.70 -20.43 8.42
C THR A 277 1.92 -21.20 7.37
N VAL A 278 2.62 -22.06 6.60
CA VAL A 278 2.04 -22.80 5.47
C VAL A 278 1.82 -24.29 5.73
N ALA A 279 2.16 -24.77 6.93
CA ALA A 279 2.07 -26.21 7.26
C ALA A 279 0.66 -26.80 7.09
N SER A 280 -0.40 -26.04 7.42
CA SER A 280 -1.80 -26.44 7.22
C SER A 280 -2.13 -26.60 5.74
N TYR A 281 -1.66 -25.72 4.88
CA TYR A 281 -1.92 -25.75 3.44
C TYR A 281 -1.22 -26.91 2.76
N ARG A 282 0.02 -27.26 3.20
CA ARG A 282 0.72 -28.47 2.70
C ARG A 282 -0.03 -29.75 3.01
N LYS A 283 -0.80 -29.79 4.11
CA LYS A 283 -1.63 -30.96 4.47
C LYS A 283 -2.93 -31.05 3.67
N MET A 284 -3.35 -29.96 3.02
CA MET A 284 -4.59 -29.92 2.23
C MET A 284 -4.44 -30.49 0.82
N ILE A 285 -3.21 -30.55 0.31
CA ILE A 285 -2.90 -31.07 -1.02
C ILE A 285 -2.26 -32.45 -0.89
N ASN A 286 -2.46 -33.27 -1.91
CA ASN A 286 -1.89 -34.61 -1.90
C ASN A 286 -0.34 -34.59 -2.00
N LYS A 287 0.30 -35.75 -1.71
CA LYS A 287 1.75 -35.86 -1.65
C LYS A 287 2.44 -35.55 -2.99
N ASP A 288 1.83 -35.91 -4.10
CA ASP A 288 2.42 -35.71 -5.43
C ASP A 288 2.32 -34.23 -5.87
N ALA A 289 1.23 -33.55 -5.56
CA ALA A 289 1.10 -32.12 -5.78
C ALA A 289 2.03 -31.31 -4.88
N ASN A 290 2.31 -31.77 -3.67
CA ASN A 290 3.11 -31.04 -2.67
C ASN A 290 4.57 -30.83 -3.10
N LYS A 291 5.14 -31.67 -3.96
CA LYS A 291 6.50 -31.50 -4.51
C LYS A 291 6.62 -30.20 -5.33
N ASN A 292 5.54 -29.81 -6.00
CA ASN A 292 5.44 -28.61 -6.85
C ASN A 292 4.84 -27.39 -6.12
N PHE A 293 4.56 -27.50 -4.80
CA PHE A 293 4.16 -26.38 -3.94
C PHE A 293 5.38 -25.87 -3.16
N ILE A 294 6.05 -24.86 -3.73
CA ILE A 294 7.29 -24.31 -3.20
C ILE A 294 7.00 -23.10 -2.32
N THR A 295 7.53 -23.10 -1.11
CA THR A 295 7.35 -22.00 -0.15
C THR A 295 8.71 -21.41 0.21
N ASN A 296 8.90 -20.12 -0.09
CA ASN A 296 10.18 -19.43 0.04
C ASN A 296 10.27 -18.49 1.28
N GLY A 297 9.25 -18.51 2.14
CA GLY A 297 9.22 -17.62 3.30
C GLY A 297 9.17 -16.15 2.92
N PHE A 298 9.69 -15.30 3.79
CA PHE A 298 9.83 -13.88 3.54
C PHE A 298 11.16 -13.57 2.86
N VAL A 299 11.10 -12.86 1.76
CA VAL A 299 12.26 -12.34 1.03
C VAL A 299 12.13 -10.82 0.85
N ASP A 300 13.21 -10.16 0.49
CA ASP A 300 13.20 -8.72 0.21
C ASP A 300 12.39 -8.39 -1.05
N ARG A 301 12.00 -7.12 -1.19
CA ARG A 301 11.17 -6.66 -2.30
C ARG A 301 11.83 -6.86 -3.66
N LYS A 302 13.15 -6.65 -3.78
CA LYS A 302 13.87 -6.80 -5.05
C LYS A 302 13.78 -8.25 -5.55
N THR A 303 13.98 -9.21 -4.65
CA THR A 303 13.83 -10.64 -4.94
C THR A 303 12.40 -10.95 -5.41
N VAL A 304 11.37 -10.42 -4.73
CA VAL A 304 9.96 -10.61 -5.14
C VAL A 304 9.74 -10.11 -6.58
N LEU A 305 10.19 -8.90 -6.90
CA LEU A 305 10.02 -8.30 -8.23
C LEU A 305 10.72 -9.11 -9.33
N VAL A 306 11.90 -9.65 -9.06
CA VAL A 306 12.62 -10.53 -9.99
C VAL A 306 11.83 -11.82 -10.21
N GLU A 307 11.36 -12.47 -9.17
CA GLU A 307 10.60 -13.71 -9.27
C GLU A 307 9.22 -13.52 -9.93
N GLU A 308 8.55 -12.39 -9.70
CA GLU A 308 7.33 -12.02 -10.43
C GLU A 308 7.57 -11.92 -11.94
N ARG A 309 8.73 -11.44 -12.36
CA ARG A 309 9.08 -11.40 -13.78
C ARG A 309 9.42 -12.76 -14.39
N LYS A 310 9.95 -13.69 -13.62
CA LYS A 310 10.20 -15.06 -14.08
C LYS A 310 8.91 -15.88 -14.20
N ALA A 311 7.94 -15.67 -13.31
CA ALA A 311 6.70 -16.42 -13.30
C ALA A 311 5.90 -16.24 -14.60
N ASP A 312 5.19 -17.28 -15.04
CA ASP A 312 4.28 -17.23 -16.19
C ASP A 312 2.96 -16.56 -15.81
N PHE A 313 2.50 -16.80 -14.57
CA PHE A 313 1.27 -16.26 -14.03
C PHE A 313 1.50 -15.67 -12.65
N LEU A 314 0.85 -14.56 -12.38
CA LEU A 314 0.84 -13.92 -11.08
C LEU A 314 -0.52 -14.15 -10.41
N LEU A 315 -0.49 -14.67 -9.18
CA LEU A 315 -1.71 -14.84 -8.40
C LEU A 315 -2.00 -13.58 -7.58
N SER A 316 -3.23 -13.13 -7.62
CA SER A 316 -3.78 -12.05 -6.79
C SER A 316 -4.93 -12.59 -5.94
N MET A 317 -4.96 -12.24 -4.66
CA MET A 317 -6.05 -12.59 -3.76
C MET A 317 -6.85 -11.37 -3.37
N GLY A 318 -8.15 -11.44 -3.55
CA GLY A 318 -9.09 -10.35 -3.29
C GLY A 318 -9.19 -9.92 -1.84
N ASN A 319 -9.71 -8.74 -1.61
CA ASN A 319 -9.99 -8.20 -0.28
C ASN A 319 -11.43 -8.52 0.16
N ALA A 320 -11.64 -8.64 1.48
CA ALA A 320 -12.98 -8.78 2.06
C ALA A 320 -13.74 -7.45 2.16
N ASN A 321 -13.17 -6.36 1.66
CA ASN A 321 -13.70 -5.00 1.82
C ASN A 321 -13.54 -4.21 0.52
N SER A 322 -14.60 -3.49 0.10
CA SER A 322 -14.62 -2.63 -1.08
C SER A 322 -13.80 -1.33 -0.93
N ASP A 323 -13.46 -0.96 0.29
CA ASP A 323 -12.90 0.36 0.60
C ASP A 323 -11.38 0.39 0.69
N PHE A 324 -10.73 -0.78 0.54
CA PHE A 324 -9.28 -0.91 0.58
C PHE A 324 -8.77 -1.66 -0.64
N ILE A 325 -7.98 -1.01 -1.44
CA ILE A 325 -7.25 -1.67 -2.52
C ILE A 325 -5.84 -2.04 -2.04
N SER A 326 -5.39 -3.24 -2.40
CA SER A 326 -3.99 -3.62 -2.22
C SER A 326 -3.12 -2.88 -3.24
N SER A 327 -2.06 -2.24 -2.80
CA SER A 327 -1.06 -1.63 -3.70
C SER A 327 -0.45 -2.65 -4.67
N LYS A 328 -0.47 -3.93 -4.30
CA LYS A 328 -0.02 -5.05 -5.13
C LYS A 328 -0.80 -5.17 -6.44
N VAL A 329 -2.07 -4.78 -6.48
CA VAL A 329 -2.90 -4.83 -7.70
C VAL A 329 -2.23 -4.08 -8.84
N ILE A 330 -1.83 -2.83 -8.60
CA ILE A 330 -1.19 -1.99 -9.61
C ILE A 330 0.24 -2.48 -9.92
N GLU A 331 0.96 -2.96 -8.91
CA GLU A 331 2.31 -3.52 -9.10
C GLU A 331 2.27 -4.76 -10.02
N LEU A 332 1.31 -5.66 -9.83
CA LEU A 332 1.13 -6.83 -10.69
C LEU A 332 0.73 -6.42 -12.13
N ILE A 333 -0.20 -5.50 -12.28
CA ILE A 333 -0.60 -4.95 -13.59
C ILE A 333 0.60 -4.33 -14.31
N ALA A 334 1.45 -3.57 -13.59
CA ALA A 334 2.64 -2.93 -14.18
C ALA A 334 3.66 -3.92 -14.77
N THR A 335 3.59 -5.20 -14.39
CA THR A 335 4.43 -6.24 -15.01
C THR A 335 4.01 -6.58 -16.45
N GLY A 336 2.79 -6.26 -16.86
CA GLY A 336 2.21 -6.65 -18.15
C GLY A 336 1.86 -8.13 -18.28
N LYS A 337 2.08 -8.93 -17.23
CA LYS A 337 1.92 -10.39 -17.25
C LYS A 337 0.50 -10.86 -17.02
N SER A 338 0.28 -12.16 -17.27
CA SER A 338 -1.00 -12.82 -16.99
C SER A 338 -1.26 -12.89 -15.50
N ILE A 339 -2.44 -12.43 -15.06
CA ILE A 339 -2.85 -12.40 -13.66
C ILE A 339 -4.05 -13.31 -13.47
N ILE A 340 -4.02 -14.14 -12.43
CA ILE A 340 -5.18 -14.91 -11.95
C ILE A 340 -5.61 -14.26 -10.64
N HIS A 341 -6.81 -13.69 -10.63
CA HIS A 341 -7.36 -13.03 -9.44
C HIS A 341 -8.47 -13.87 -8.83
N ILE A 342 -8.29 -14.32 -7.59
CA ILE A 342 -9.27 -15.12 -6.86
C ILE A 342 -9.88 -14.27 -5.75
N TYR A 343 -11.20 -14.14 -5.73
CA TYR A 343 -11.90 -13.28 -4.78
C TYR A 343 -13.15 -13.95 -4.19
N SER A 344 -13.54 -13.51 -2.98
CA SER A 344 -14.71 -13.99 -2.23
C SER A 344 -15.84 -12.95 -2.17
N TYR A 345 -15.55 -11.70 -2.44
CA TYR A 345 -16.47 -10.59 -2.26
C TYR A 345 -16.80 -9.91 -3.59
N ASN A 346 -18.07 -9.91 -4.01
CA ASN A 346 -18.52 -9.37 -5.29
C ASN A 346 -18.24 -7.87 -5.51
N LYS A 347 -17.89 -7.13 -4.45
CA LYS A 347 -17.48 -5.73 -4.52
C LYS A 347 -15.99 -5.58 -4.17
N ASP A 348 -15.17 -6.57 -4.51
CA ASP A 348 -13.73 -6.47 -4.34
C ASP A 348 -13.19 -5.23 -5.07
N SER A 349 -12.38 -4.45 -4.36
CA SER A 349 -11.83 -3.19 -4.86
C SER A 349 -10.84 -3.37 -6.02
N ALA A 350 -10.31 -4.57 -6.23
CA ALA A 350 -9.39 -4.88 -7.33
C ALA A 350 -10.12 -5.13 -8.66
N LEU A 351 -11.40 -5.57 -8.63
CA LEU A 351 -12.14 -5.92 -9.83
C LEU A 351 -12.18 -4.78 -10.87
N PRO A 352 -12.49 -3.51 -10.53
CA PRO A 352 -12.52 -2.44 -11.52
C PRO A 352 -11.18 -2.21 -12.25
N TYR A 353 -10.06 -2.62 -11.64
CA TYR A 353 -8.73 -2.54 -12.26
C TYR A 353 -8.46 -3.76 -13.15
N TYR A 354 -8.88 -4.94 -12.72
CA TYR A 354 -8.69 -6.17 -13.49
C TYR A 354 -9.70 -6.31 -14.65
N ASP A 355 -10.89 -5.72 -14.56
CA ASP A 355 -11.90 -5.73 -15.62
C ASP A 355 -11.41 -5.04 -16.91
N ILE A 356 -10.54 -4.02 -16.78
CA ILE A 356 -9.95 -3.33 -17.92
C ILE A 356 -8.58 -3.89 -18.32
N TYR A 357 -8.00 -4.78 -17.50
CA TYR A 357 -6.69 -5.39 -17.78
C TYR A 357 -6.85 -6.61 -18.68
N PRO A 358 -6.28 -6.61 -19.93
CA PRO A 358 -6.59 -7.65 -20.91
C PRO A 358 -6.08 -9.04 -20.54
N ASN A 359 -5.06 -9.14 -19.68
CA ASN A 359 -4.43 -10.40 -19.29
C ASN A 359 -4.83 -10.83 -17.87
N CYS A 360 -6.11 -10.74 -17.50
CA CYS A 360 -6.59 -11.18 -16.20
C CYS A 360 -7.70 -12.21 -16.31
N CYS A 361 -7.62 -13.24 -15.46
CA CYS A 361 -8.70 -14.19 -15.19
C CYS A 361 -9.22 -13.99 -13.78
N CYS A 362 -10.45 -13.49 -13.64
CA CYS A 362 -11.11 -13.27 -12.35
C CYS A 362 -11.99 -14.47 -11.97
N LEU A 363 -11.76 -15.03 -10.77
CA LEU A 363 -12.41 -16.23 -10.27
C LEU A 363 -13.10 -15.95 -8.94
N ASN A 364 -14.43 -16.09 -8.91
CA ASN A 364 -15.18 -15.97 -7.67
C ASN A 364 -15.22 -17.35 -6.97
N ILE A 365 -14.83 -17.42 -5.71
CA ILE A 365 -14.90 -18.68 -4.96
C ILE A 365 -16.31 -19.20 -4.72
N ASN A 366 -17.34 -18.34 -4.91
CA ASN A 366 -18.76 -18.73 -4.82
C ASN A 366 -19.27 -19.42 -6.10
N ASP A 367 -18.51 -19.38 -7.21
CA ASP A 367 -18.80 -20.17 -8.40
C ASP A 367 -18.40 -21.64 -8.14
N SER A 368 -18.93 -22.59 -8.91
CA SER A 368 -18.53 -23.99 -8.76
C SER A 368 -17.05 -24.18 -9.08
N VAL A 369 -16.42 -25.13 -8.39
CA VAL A 369 -15.00 -25.48 -8.58
C VAL A 369 -14.72 -25.82 -10.04
N ASP A 370 -15.61 -26.60 -10.68
CA ASP A 370 -15.44 -27.03 -12.07
C ASP A 370 -15.50 -25.88 -13.06
N ILE A 371 -16.39 -24.90 -12.84
CA ILE A 371 -16.46 -23.68 -13.66
C ILE A 371 -15.13 -22.91 -13.55
N ASN A 372 -14.63 -22.73 -12.34
CA ASN A 372 -13.37 -22.00 -12.12
C ASN A 372 -12.16 -22.76 -12.68
N LYS A 373 -12.09 -24.08 -12.52
CA LYS A 373 -11.04 -24.91 -13.15
C LYS A 373 -11.07 -24.79 -14.68
N LYS A 374 -12.27 -24.83 -15.30
CA LYS A 374 -12.41 -24.67 -16.75
C LYS A 374 -11.91 -23.30 -17.20
N LYS A 375 -12.31 -22.20 -16.53
CA LYS A 375 -11.84 -20.84 -16.81
C LYS A 375 -10.29 -20.75 -16.73
N ILE A 376 -9.69 -21.37 -15.72
CA ILE A 376 -8.23 -21.40 -15.55
C ILE A 376 -7.56 -22.13 -16.71
N ILE A 377 -8.03 -23.32 -17.08
CA ILE A 377 -7.46 -24.12 -18.16
C ILE A 377 -7.55 -23.36 -19.49
N GLU A 378 -8.69 -22.76 -19.79
CA GLU A 378 -8.89 -21.94 -20.98
C GLU A 378 -7.93 -20.72 -20.96
N PHE A 379 -7.82 -20.07 -19.81
CA PHE A 379 -6.91 -18.94 -19.64
C PHE A 379 -5.43 -19.32 -19.74
N ILE A 380 -5.00 -20.45 -19.19
CA ILE A 380 -3.62 -20.94 -19.30
C ILE A 380 -3.26 -21.35 -20.72
N ASN A 381 -4.19 -21.94 -21.45
CA ASN A 381 -3.97 -22.43 -22.83
C ASN A 381 -4.16 -21.33 -23.90
N SER A 382 -4.72 -20.18 -23.57
CA SER A 382 -4.87 -19.07 -24.52
C SER A 382 -3.53 -18.42 -24.83
N GLU A 383 -3.34 -18.01 -26.08
CA GLU A 383 -2.15 -17.24 -26.48
C GLU A 383 -2.22 -15.83 -25.87
N ARG A 384 -1.22 -15.48 -25.07
CA ARG A 384 -1.14 -14.19 -24.38
C ARG A 384 0.20 -13.53 -24.63
N LYS A 385 0.14 -12.26 -25.00
CA LYS A 385 1.33 -11.42 -25.09
C LYS A 385 1.42 -10.53 -23.86
N THR A 386 2.62 -10.32 -23.36
CA THR A 386 2.86 -9.31 -22.33
C THR A 386 2.37 -7.96 -22.83
N VAL A 387 1.57 -7.27 -22.03
CA VAL A 387 1.06 -5.93 -22.37
C VAL A 387 2.21 -4.93 -22.21
N PRO A 388 2.53 -4.12 -23.23
CA PRO A 388 3.60 -3.14 -23.16
C PRO A 388 3.33 -2.10 -22.05
N PHE A 389 4.36 -1.75 -21.30
CA PHE A 389 4.22 -0.80 -20.17
C PHE A 389 3.61 0.55 -20.60
N LYS A 390 3.98 1.07 -21.77
CA LYS A 390 3.42 2.32 -22.32
C LYS A 390 1.89 2.29 -22.52
N GLU A 391 1.33 1.14 -22.85
CA GLU A 391 -0.13 0.95 -22.94
C GLU A 391 -0.75 0.95 -21.55
N LEU A 392 -0.14 0.23 -20.61
CA LEU A 392 -0.58 0.18 -19.21
C LEU A 392 -0.53 1.57 -18.55
N GLU A 393 0.53 2.33 -18.77
CA GLU A 393 0.65 3.69 -18.22
C GLU A 393 -0.48 4.61 -18.72
N LYS A 394 -0.93 4.45 -19.98
CA LYS A 394 -2.09 5.18 -20.51
C LYS A 394 -3.41 4.72 -19.88
N MET A 395 -3.61 3.40 -19.74
CA MET A 395 -4.83 2.82 -19.17
C MET A 395 -4.99 3.19 -17.69
N TYR A 396 -3.88 3.21 -16.95
CA TYR A 396 -3.83 3.44 -15.52
C TYR A 396 -3.09 4.74 -15.16
N PHE A 397 -3.31 5.81 -15.92
CA PHE A 397 -2.56 7.07 -15.76
C PHE A 397 -2.68 7.68 -14.36
N LEU A 398 -3.82 7.49 -13.67
CA LEU A 398 -4.01 7.94 -12.28
C LEU A 398 -3.07 7.23 -11.31
N ASN A 399 -2.61 6.02 -11.66
CA ASN A 399 -1.67 5.22 -10.88
C ASN A 399 -0.20 5.52 -11.22
N SER A 400 0.05 6.46 -12.16
CA SER A 400 1.40 6.90 -12.48
C SER A 400 1.94 7.79 -11.36
N PRO A 401 3.12 7.48 -10.79
CA PRO A 401 3.79 8.38 -9.85
C PRO A 401 4.03 9.77 -10.43
N LYS A 402 4.29 9.83 -11.75
CA LYS A 402 4.50 11.08 -12.50
C LYS A 402 3.26 11.97 -12.46
N TYR A 403 2.06 11.40 -12.60
CA TYR A 403 0.81 12.16 -12.53
C TYR A 403 0.62 12.81 -11.16
N THR A 404 0.81 12.05 -10.08
CA THR A 404 0.70 12.59 -8.72
C THR A 404 1.79 13.64 -8.44
N ALA A 405 3.03 13.39 -8.87
CA ALA A 405 4.13 14.35 -8.74
C ALA A 405 3.86 15.66 -9.53
N GLN A 406 3.26 15.57 -10.72
CA GLN A 406 2.88 16.74 -11.51
C GLN A 406 1.87 17.61 -10.78
N ILE A 407 0.80 17.02 -10.20
CA ILE A 407 -0.19 17.77 -9.41
C ILE A 407 0.50 18.49 -8.24
N ILE A 408 1.44 17.84 -7.55
CA ILE A 408 2.19 18.45 -6.45
C ILE A 408 3.06 19.60 -6.97
N SER A 409 3.76 19.37 -8.08
CA SER A 409 4.63 20.39 -8.72
C SER A 409 3.88 21.63 -9.19
N ASP A 410 2.66 21.46 -9.73
CA ASP A 410 1.84 22.56 -10.26
C ASP A 410 1.32 23.51 -9.16
N LEU A 411 1.39 23.08 -7.91
CA LEU A 411 1.04 23.94 -6.76
C LEU A 411 2.12 24.97 -6.43
N GLU A 412 3.32 24.78 -6.94
CA GLU A 412 4.39 25.76 -6.81
C GLU A 412 4.04 27.01 -7.65
N GLY A 413 4.19 28.17 -7.10
CA GLY A 413 3.99 29.44 -7.83
C GLY A 413 2.56 29.97 -7.90
N THR A 414 1.58 29.32 -7.24
CA THR A 414 0.20 29.85 -7.10
C THR A 414 0.02 30.68 -5.81
N PHE A 415 1.00 31.51 -5.45
CA PHE A 415 0.88 32.47 -4.35
C PHE A 415 0.17 33.71 -4.81
#